data_390695e0dadfcf168bdb89de81435915
#
_entry.id   390695e0dadfcf168bdb89de81435915
#
_cell.length_a   1.000
_cell.length_b   1.000
_cell.length_c   1.000
_cell.angle_alpha   90.00
_cell.angle_beta   90.00
_cell.angle_gamma   90.00
#
_symmetry.space_group_name_H-M   'P 1'
#
loop_
_entity.id
_entity.type
_entity.pdbx_description
1 polymer ?
#
loop_
_entity_poly.entity_id
_entity_poly.type
_entity_poly.pdbx_seq_one_letter_code
_entity_poly.pdbx_strand_id
1 'polypeptide(L)'
;MGYMRNRYAEGGDFGRMERQSKVMEAVIAKVSDQSYLELVKLAEECLPYVETNLTLAEIIDYGRAVLGFDLKNIEQTQVPQPDNGSKSVDYKGYSPFYIMKSYQDLVKDVHEFIYNDSDYQPSQTVIETESAIYEQFGRVE
;
A
#
# COMPACT_ATOMS: atom_id res chain seq x y z
N MET A 1 -8.58 17.91 0.59
CA MET A 1 -9.14 16.66 0.02
C MET A 1 -8.92 16.52 -1.49
N GLY A 2 -8.88 17.59 -2.30
CA GLY A 2 -8.72 17.52 -3.75
C GLY A 2 -7.42 16.87 -4.24
N TYR A 3 -6.29 17.15 -3.60
CA TYR A 3 -4.97 16.64 -4.01
C TYR A 3 -4.87 15.11 -4.00
N MET A 4 -5.29 14.46 -2.92
CA MET A 4 -5.24 12.99 -2.78
C MET A 4 -6.24 12.25 -3.66
N ARG A 5 -7.35 12.90 -4.05
CA ARG A 5 -8.46 12.27 -4.78
C ARG A 5 -8.46 12.58 -6.28
N ASN A 6 -7.57 13.45 -6.75
CA ASN A 6 -7.53 13.86 -8.14
C ASN A 6 -7.07 12.70 -9.04
N ARG A 7 -7.97 12.18 -9.86
CA ARG A 7 -7.73 11.14 -10.86
C ARG A 7 -7.37 11.69 -12.24
N TYR A 8 -7.61 12.99 -12.45
CA TYR A 8 -7.40 13.66 -13.74
C TYR A 8 -6.02 14.31 -13.86
N ALA A 9 -5.23 14.28 -12.77
CA ALA A 9 -3.85 14.73 -12.81
C ALA A 9 -2.96 13.68 -13.48
N GLU A 10 -1.80 14.13 -13.94
CA GLU A 10 -0.77 13.32 -14.57
C GLU A 10 -0.46 12.04 -13.77
N GLY A 11 -0.26 10.90 -14.46
CA GLY A 11 0.02 9.61 -13.85
C GLY A 11 -1.20 8.75 -13.51
N GLY A 12 -2.43 9.19 -13.75
CA GLY A 12 -3.64 8.37 -13.51
C GLY A 12 -3.74 7.82 -12.08
N ASP A 13 -4.02 6.53 -11.94
CA ASP A 13 -4.12 5.86 -10.63
C ASP A 13 -2.77 5.75 -9.92
N PHE A 14 -1.68 5.52 -10.61
CA PHE A 14 -0.33 5.52 -10.05
C PHE A 14 0.05 6.89 -9.49
N GLY A 15 -0.18 7.96 -10.24
CA GLY A 15 0.03 9.32 -9.74
C GLY A 15 -0.85 9.67 -8.55
N ARG A 16 -2.06 9.10 -8.45
CA ARG A 16 -2.90 9.23 -7.25
C ARG A 16 -2.27 8.54 -6.04
N MET A 17 -1.77 7.31 -6.21
CA MET A 17 -1.10 6.56 -5.13
C MET A 17 0.17 7.28 -4.66
N GLU A 18 0.97 7.81 -5.57
CA GLU A 18 2.15 8.63 -5.24
C GLU A 18 1.77 9.88 -4.42
N ARG A 19 0.70 10.59 -4.81
CA ARG A 19 0.21 11.73 -4.03
C ARG A 19 -0.29 11.34 -2.64
N GLN A 20 -0.90 10.17 -2.51
CA GLN A 20 -1.31 9.62 -1.21
C GLN A 20 -0.11 9.29 -0.35
N SER A 21 0.93 8.64 -0.89
CA SER A 21 2.19 8.38 -0.19
C SER A 21 2.84 9.67 0.32
N LYS A 22 2.96 10.68 -0.53
CA LYS A 22 3.53 12.00 -0.12
C LYS A 22 2.78 12.65 1.04
N VAL A 23 1.45 12.53 1.07
CA VAL A 23 0.66 13.04 2.20
C VAL A 23 0.92 12.22 3.45
N MET A 24 0.98 10.88 3.35
CA MET A 24 1.30 10.01 4.48
C MET A 24 2.70 10.28 5.03
N GLU A 25 3.70 10.42 4.18
CA GLU A 25 5.06 10.81 4.59
C GLU A 25 5.07 12.13 5.37
N ALA A 26 4.36 13.14 4.88
CA ALA A 26 4.26 14.43 5.55
C ALA A 26 3.54 14.34 6.92
N VAL A 27 2.51 13.49 7.03
CA VAL A 27 1.81 13.22 8.29
C VAL A 27 2.72 12.51 9.27
N ILE A 28 3.40 11.45 8.82
CA ILE A 28 4.34 10.67 9.64
C ILE A 28 5.46 11.56 10.16
N ALA A 29 6.09 12.36 9.29
CA ALA A 29 7.13 13.28 9.69
C ALA A 29 6.65 14.27 10.77
N LYS A 30 5.45 14.80 10.59
CA LYS A 30 4.87 15.74 11.57
C LYS A 30 4.52 15.07 12.90
N VAL A 31 3.99 13.85 12.87
CA VAL A 31 3.63 13.06 14.05
C VAL A 31 4.88 12.62 14.80
N SER A 32 5.95 12.23 14.09
CA SER A 32 7.21 11.78 14.69
C SER A 32 7.93 12.87 15.50
N ASP A 33 7.66 14.12 15.23
CA ASP A 33 8.26 15.26 15.95
C ASP A 33 7.45 15.72 17.18
N GLN A 34 6.26 15.10 17.42
CA GLN A 34 5.39 15.46 18.53
C GLN A 34 5.78 14.75 19.83
N SER A 35 5.55 15.40 20.95
CA SER A 35 5.64 14.76 22.27
C SER A 35 4.47 13.79 22.49
N TYR A 36 4.65 12.84 23.41
CA TYR A 36 3.59 11.89 23.80
C TYR A 36 2.27 12.61 24.20
N LEU A 37 2.37 13.69 24.94
CA LEU A 37 1.18 14.45 25.37
C LEU A 37 0.45 15.12 24.21
N GLU A 38 1.19 15.59 23.22
CA GLU A 38 0.61 16.16 21.99
C GLU A 38 -0.07 15.10 21.15
N LEU A 39 0.52 13.90 21.07
CA LEU A 39 -0.08 12.76 20.36
C LEU A 39 -1.38 12.28 21.02
N VAL A 40 -1.43 12.24 22.35
CA VAL A 40 -2.67 11.90 23.08
C VAL A 40 -3.76 12.95 22.80
N LYS A 41 -3.46 14.24 22.86
CA LYS A 41 -4.41 15.29 22.51
C LYS A 41 -4.91 15.20 21.08
N LEU A 42 -4.00 14.95 20.14
CA LEU A 42 -4.35 14.76 18.74
C LEU A 42 -5.28 13.56 18.55
N ALA A 43 -5.01 12.45 19.24
CA ALA A 43 -5.87 11.27 19.22
C ALA A 43 -7.27 11.58 19.77
N GLU A 44 -7.36 12.27 20.92
CA GLU A 44 -8.62 12.69 21.52
C GLU A 44 -9.44 13.59 20.56
N GLU A 45 -8.78 14.51 19.86
CA GLU A 45 -9.42 15.39 18.88
C GLU A 45 -9.89 14.64 17.62
N CYS A 46 -9.17 13.60 17.19
CA CYS A 46 -9.49 12.82 16.01
C CYS A 46 -10.55 11.74 16.26
N LEU A 47 -10.61 11.15 17.46
CA LEU A 47 -11.51 10.06 17.79
C LEU A 47 -12.99 10.29 17.43
N PRO A 48 -13.58 11.50 17.62
CA PRO A 48 -14.96 11.75 17.24
C PRO A 48 -15.26 11.60 15.74
N TYR A 49 -14.23 11.59 14.90
CA TYR A 49 -14.35 11.49 13.44
C TYR A 49 -13.98 10.11 12.90
N VAL A 50 -13.64 9.16 13.79
CA VAL A 50 -13.21 7.81 13.41
C VAL A 50 -14.21 6.79 13.94
N GLU A 51 -14.79 6.01 13.05
CA GLU A 51 -15.58 4.82 13.42
C GLU A 51 -14.62 3.62 13.56
N THR A 52 -14.55 3.04 14.73
CA THR A 52 -13.69 1.90 15.03
C THR A 52 -14.33 1.02 16.11
N ASN A 53 -13.97 -0.25 16.09
CA ASN A 53 -14.32 -1.22 17.14
C ASN A 53 -13.28 -1.28 18.27
N LEU A 54 -12.21 -0.47 18.18
CA LEU A 54 -11.19 -0.39 19.24
C LEU A 54 -11.69 0.48 20.40
N THR A 55 -11.40 0.04 21.59
CA THR A 55 -11.58 0.86 22.81
C THR A 55 -10.50 1.93 22.92
N LEU A 56 -10.76 2.99 23.68
CA LEU A 56 -9.75 4.03 23.93
C LEU A 56 -8.47 3.44 24.57
N ALA A 57 -8.60 2.45 25.46
CA ALA A 57 -7.45 1.78 26.07
C ALA A 57 -6.58 1.07 25.02
N GLU A 58 -7.19 0.32 24.10
CA GLU A 58 -6.48 -0.35 23.00
C GLU A 58 -5.80 0.66 22.07
N ILE A 59 -6.48 1.77 21.75
CA ILE A 59 -5.88 2.84 20.93
C ILE A 59 -4.63 3.42 21.60
N ILE A 60 -4.69 3.66 22.92
CA ILE A 60 -3.54 4.16 23.67
C ILE A 60 -2.41 3.13 23.70
N ASP A 61 -2.72 1.84 23.89
CA ASP A 61 -1.71 0.78 23.93
C ASP A 61 -1.05 0.57 22.55
N TYR A 62 -1.82 0.58 21.47
CA TYR A 62 -1.26 0.59 20.12
C TYR A 62 -0.42 1.84 19.84
N GLY A 63 -0.89 3.01 20.28
CA GLY A 63 -0.12 4.26 20.17
C GLY A 63 1.23 4.17 20.87
N ARG A 64 1.29 3.58 22.09
CA ARG A 64 2.55 3.34 22.81
C ARG A 64 3.47 2.38 22.06
N ALA A 65 2.93 1.30 21.49
CA ALA A 65 3.71 0.34 20.68
C ALA A 65 4.33 1.03 19.46
N VAL A 66 3.56 1.88 18.76
CA VAL A 66 4.04 2.63 17.59
C VAL A 66 5.16 3.61 17.94
N LEU A 67 5.15 4.21 19.13
CA LEU A 67 6.24 5.09 19.59
C LEU A 67 7.58 4.36 19.77
N GLY A 68 7.56 3.03 19.86
CA GLY A 68 8.76 2.19 19.87
C GLY A 68 9.37 1.95 18.49
N PHE A 69 8.67 2.30 17.41
CA PHE A 69 9.17 2.15 16.04
C PHE A 69 9.95 3.40 15.60
N ASP A 70 10.92 3.20 14.74
CA ASP A 70 11.61 4.30 14.08
C ASP A 70 10.75 4.85 12.93
N LEU A 71 9.85 5.76 13.27
CA LEU A 71 8.93 6.38 12.31
C LEU A 71 9.64 7.26 11.26
N LYS A 72 10.93 7.55 11.44
CA LYS A 72 11.73 8.33 10.48
C LYS A 72 12.29 7.48 9.35
N ASN A 73 12.35 6.17 9.56
CA ASN A 73 12.86 5.18 8.59
C ASN A 73 11.73 4.28 8.05
N ILE A 74 10.57 4.86 7.80
CA ILE A 74 9.47 4.12 7.14
C ILE A 74 9.76 4.09 5.63
N GLU A 75 9.95 2.89 5.12
CA GLU A 75 10.05 2.64 3.69
C GLU A 75 8.66 2.37 3.12
N GLN A 76 8.42 2.88 1.91
CA GLN A 76 7.18 2.66 1.19
C GLN A 76 7.49 2.13 -0.21
N THR A 77 6.74 1.15 -0.63
CA THR A 77 6.78 0.68 -2.02
C THR A 77 5.37 0.56 -2.58
N GLN A 78 5.27 0.62 -3.88
CA GLN A 78 4.04 0.40 -4.62
C GLN A 78 4.12 -0.90 -5.38
N VAL A 79 3.11 -1.75 -5.25
CA VAL A 79 3.03 -3.03 -5.96
C VAL A 79 1.70 -3.07 -6.73
N PRO A 80 1.70 -3.34 -8.04
CA PRO A 80 2.87 -3.50 -8.90
C PRO A 80 3.61 -2.18 -9.15
N GLN A 81 4.88 -2.27 -9.48
CA GLN A 81 5.65 -1.11 -9.95
C GLN A 81 5.11 -0.64 -11.31
N PRO A 82 5.14 0.66 -11.62
CA PRO A 82 4.64 1.20 -12.90
C PRO A 82 5.29 0.58 -14.14
N ASP A 83 6.52 0.14 -14.01
CA ASP A 83 7.36 -0.44 -15.06
C ASP A 83 7.30 -1.98 -15.16
N ASN A 84 6.62 -2.67 -14.24
CA ASN A 84 6.53 -4.14 -14.24
C ASN A 84 5.72 -4.72 -15.41
N GLY A 85 5.29 -3.89 -16.33
CA GLY A 85 4.51 -4.29 -17.48
C GLY A 85 3.15 -4.85 -17.08
N SER A 86 2.12 -4.26 -17.62
CA SER A 86 0.76 -4.76 -17.43
C SER A 86 -0.08 -4.48 -18.66
N LYS A 87 -1.12 -5.29 -18.85
CA LYS A 87 -2.13 -5.00 -19.87
C LYS A 87 -3.49 -4.83 -19.22
N SER A 88 -4.23 -3.84 -19.68
CA SER A 88 -5.61 -3.63 -19.26
C SER A 88 -6.53 -4.60 -19.99
N VAL A 89 -7.45 -5.21 -19.26
CA VAL A 89 -8.49 -6.10 -19.79
C VAL A 89 -9.85 -5.74 -19.19
N ASP A 90 -10.91 -5.99 -19.97
CA ASP A 90 -12.28 -5.92 -19.51
C ASP A 90 -12.75 -7.30 -19.06
N TYR A 91 -13.35 -7.40 -17.89
CA TYR A 91 -13.87 -8.65 -17.38
C TYR A 91 -15.26 -8.47 -16.77
N LYS A 92 -16.25 -9.19 -17.31
CA LYS A 92 -17.65 -9.18 -16.83
C LYS A 92 -18.26 -7.79 -16.69
N GLY A 93 -17.90 -6.86 -17.59
CA GLY A 93 -18.40 -5.48 -17.57
C GLY A 93 -17.70 -4.57 -16.56
N TYR A 94 -16.66 -5.04 -15.90
CA TYR A 94 -15.79 -4.23 -15.05
C TYR A 94 -14.49 -3.93 -15.79
N SER A 95 -14.09 -2.67 -15.82
CA SER A 95 -12.87 -2.19 -16.48
C SER A 95 -12.30 -0.99 -15.72
N PRO A 96 -10.98 -0.84 -15.67
CA PRO A 96 -9.97 -1.78 -16.14
C PRO A 96 -9.53 -2.78 -15.05
N PHE A 97 -9.24 -4.02 -15.46
CA PHE A 97 -8.38 -4.94 -14.72
C PHE A 97 -7.01 -4.96 -15.35
N TYR A 98 -5.97 -5.07 -14.53
CA TYR A 98 -4.59 -5.13 -15.00
C TYR A 98 -4.03 -6.54 -14.83
N ILE A 99 -3.60 -7.13 -15.96
CA ILE A 99 -2.88 -8.40 -15.96
C ILE A 99 -1.39 -8.07 -15.96
N MET A 100 -0.68 -8.60 -14.98
CA MET A 100 0.75 -8.37 -14.81
C MET A 100 1.57 -9.21 -15.77
N LYS A 101 2.76 -8.75 -16.12
CA LYS A 101 3.72 -9.48 -16.94
C LYS A 101 4.24 -10.73 -16.22
N SER A 102 4.44 -10.65 -14.92
CA SER A 102 4.82 -11.79 -14.07
C SER A 102 4.26 -11.60 -12.65
N TYR A 103 3.43 -12.52 -12.21
CA TYR A 103 2.97 -12.57 -10.83
C TYR A 103 4.02 -13.20 -9.92
N GLN A 104 4.87 -14.07 -10.46
CA GLN A 104 5.97 -14.66 -9.70
C GLN A 104 6.99 -13.60 -9.32
N ASP A 105 7.37 -12.70 -10.23
CA ASP A 105 8.28 -11.60 -9.94
C ASP A 105 7.64 -10.59 -8.97
N LEU A 106 6.35 -10.29 -9.15
CA LEU A 106 5.60 -9.44 -8.24
C LEU A 106 5.67 -9.95 -6.78
N VAL A 107 5.51 -11.25 -6.57
CA VAL A 107 5.57 -11.87 -5.24
C VAL A 107 6.99 -11.86 -4.70
N LYS A 108 8.02 -12.04 -5.52
CA LYS A 108 9.43 -11.90 -5.12
C LYS A 108 9.74 -10.48 -4.66
N ASP A 109 9.34 -9.46 -5.44
CA ASP A 109 9.53 -8.05 -5.09
C ASP A 109 8.91 -7.72 -3.73
N VAL A 110 7.71 -8.24 -3.45
CA VAL A 110 7.04 -8.08 -2.15
C VAL A 110 7.82 -8.75 -1.02
N HIS A 111 8.31 -9.97 -1.24
CA HIS A 111 9.11 -10.70 -0.24
C HIS A 111 10.44 -10.03 0.03
N GLU A 112 11.12 -9.57 -1.00
CA GLU A 112 12.36 -8.82 -0.87
C GLU A 112 12.14 -7.53 -0.06
N PHE A 113 11.10 -6.78 -0.39
CA PHE A 113 10.79 -5.53 0.31
C PHE A 113 10.42 -5.72 1.78
N ILE A 114 9.56 -6.72 2.10
CA ILE A 114 9.05 -6.91 3.48
C ILE A 114 10.03 -7.65 4.36
N TYR A 115 10.70 -8.68 3.81
CA TYR A 115 11.51 -9.62 4.57
C TYR A 115 13.01 -9.57 4.25
N ASN A 116 13.41 -8.71 3.29
CA ASN A 116 14.78 -8.67 2.75
C ASN A 116 15.24 -10.07 2.25
N ASP A 117 14.29 -10.80 1.64
CA ASP A 117 14.49 -12.16 1.13
C ASP A 117 14.50 -12.15 -0.40
N SER A 118 15.69 -11.91 -0.96
CA SER A 118 15.92 -11.91 -2.41
C SER A 118 15.92 -13.32 -3.04
N ASP A 119 16.04 -14.37 -2.21
CA ASP A 119 16.10 -15.76 -2.66
C ASP A 119 14.72 -16.46 -2.60
N TYR A 120 13.68 -15.72 -2.25
CA TYR A 120 12.33 -16.27 -2.16
C TYR A 120 11.89 -16.96 -3.46
N GLN A 121 11.35 -18.17 -3.31
CA GLN A 121 10.79 -18.91 -4.43
C GLN A 121 9.25 -18.91 -4.36
N PRO A 122 8.56 -18.47 -5.41
CA PRO A 122 7.11 -18.48 -5.45
C PRO A 122 6.53 -19.86 -5.19
N SER A 123 5.47 -19.91 -4.40
CA SER A 123 4.79 -21.17 -4.10
C SER A 123 4.13 -21.77 -5.33
N GLN A 124 3.86 -23.07 -5.29
CA GLN A 124 3.14 -23.75 -6.36
C GLN A 124 1.78 -23.08 -6.66
N THR A 125 1.10 -22.57 -5.64
CA THR A 125 -0.17 -21.84 -5.79
C THR A 125 -0.01 -20.57 -6.62
N VAL A 126 1.08 -19.81 -6.44
CA VAL A 126 1.36 -18.61 -7.25
C VAL A 126 1.56 -18.99 -8.72
N ILE A 127 2.34 -20.04 -8.98
CA ILE A 127 2.63 -20.53 -10.34
C ILE A 127 1.35 -21.00 -11.05
N GLU A 128 0.50 -21.78 -10.38
CA GLU A 128 -0.76 -22.27 -10.90
C GLU A 128 -1.75 -21.12 -11.15
N THR A 129 -1.83 -20.15 -10.23
CA THR A 129 -2.69 -18.98 -10.37
C THR A 129 -2.25 -18.11 -11.55
N GLU A 130 -0.96 -17.86 -11.71
CA GLU A 130 -0.41 -17.13 -12.86
C GLU A 130 -0.77 -17.84 -14.17
N SER A 131 -0.60 -19.16 -14.22
CA SER A 131 -0.93 -19.96 -15.41
C SER A 131 -2.41 -19.86 -15.76
N ALA A 132 -3.30 -19.99 -14.80
CA ALA A 132 -4.75 -19.88 -14.99
C ALA A 132 -5.17 -18.48 -15.48
N ILE A 133 -4.54 -17.42 -14.96
CA ILE A 133 -4.78 -16.04 -15.42
C ILE A 133 -4.35 -15.89 -16.89
N TYR A 134 -3.19 -16.40 -17.26
CA TYR A 134 -2.71 -16.28 -18.63
C TYR A 134 -3.49 -17.15 -19.63
N GLU A 135 -4.01 -18.29 -19.21
CA GLU A 135 -4.93 -19.10 -20.04
C GLU A 135 -6.20 -18.31 -20.33
N GLN A 136 -6.74 -17.58 -19.35
CA GLN A 136 -7.98 -16.86 -19.50
C GLN A 136 -7.83 -15.53 -20.26
N PHE A 137 -6.77 -14.79 -20.05
CA PHE A 137 -6.62 -13.40 -20.51
C PHE A 137 -5.45 -13.20 -21.49
N GLY A 138 -4.63 -14.21 -21.69
CA GLY A 138 -3.39 -14.14 -22.44
C GLY A 138 -2.27 -13.46 -21.69
N ARG A 139 -1.03 -13.74 -22.07
CA ARG A 139 0.17 -13.15 -21.48
C ARG A 139 0.33 -11.69 -21.88
N VAL A 140 1.10 -10.96 -21.08
CA VAL A 140 1.62 -9.63 -21.39
C VAL A 140 2.98 -9.81 -22.05
N GLU A 141 3.17 -9.22 -23.21
CA GLU A 141 4.43 -9.23 -23.98
C GLU A 141 5.45 -8.23 -23.42
#